data_54c91005653936a2cefd39d864587bc3
#
_entry.id   54c91005653936a2cefd39d864587bc3
#
_cell.length_a   1.000
_cell.length_b   1.000
_cell.length_c   1.000
_cell.angle_alpha   90.00
_cell.angle_beta   90.00
_cell.angle_gamma   90.00
#
_symmetry.space_group_name_H-M   'P 1'
#
loop_
_entity.id
_entity.type
_entity.pdbx_description
1 polymer ?
#
loop_
_entity_poly.entity_id
_entity_poly.type
_entity_poly.pdbx_seq_one_letter_code
_entity_poly.pdbx_strand_id
1 'polypeptide(L)'
;MPFKLSTTIGKIQNLPNSKNIEIVNDFLEYMRSNSSSEHHQNNNLKVVIVFGNFIGKNYSFLDITKKEQILKFLNTKIKSYDIDPDKRWITTWNNYLNRLRLFYRWLYNHNNDIDHENWQTPEFVKINYKKSYMI
;
A
#
# COMPACT_ATOMS: atom_id res chain seq x y z
N MET A 1 21.89 -6.95 0.60
CA MET A 1 21.10 -8.07 1.15
C MET A 1 19.72 -8.11 0.51
N PRO A 2 19.36 -9.24 -0.04
CA PRO A 2 17.99 -9.35 -0.52
C PRO A 2 17.02 -9.24 0.65
N PHE A 3 15.91 -8.62 0.38
CA PHE A 3 14.88 -8.42 1.37
C PHE A 3 14.10 -9.73 1.56
N LYS A 4 13.91 -10.15 2.80
CA LYS A 4 13.21 -11.41 3.08
C LYS A 4 11.77 -11.17 3.47
N LEU A 5 10.86 -11.90 2.84
CA LEU A 5 9.43 -11.83 3.14
C LEU A 5 9.17 -12.13 4.63
N SER A 6 9.87 -13.10 5.22
CA SER A 6 9.70 -13.43 6.64
C SER A 6 9.96 -12.25 7.56
N THR A 7 10.94 -11.41 7.23
CA THR A 7 11.24 -10.20 8.01
C THR A 7 10.08 -9.22 7.94
N THR A 8 9.51 -9.04 6.76
CA THR A 8 8.37 -8.14 6.57
C THR A 8 7.15 -8.65 7.32
N ILE A 9 6.87 -9.94 7.23
CA ILE A 9 5.75 -10.57 7.95
C ILE A 9 5.87 -10.33 9.45
N GLY A 10 7.08 -10.42 9.98
CA GLY A 10 7.32 -10.17 11.41
C GLY A 10 6.97 -8.77 11.86
N LYS A 11 6.89 -7.81 10.95
CA LYS A 11 6.53 -6.41 11.29
C LYS A 11 5.03 -6.18 11.38
N ILE A 12 4.22 -7.10 10.87
CA ILE A 12 2.76 -6.94 10.88
C ILE A 12 2.24 -6.77 12.30
N GLN A 13 2.71 -7.59 13.22
CA GLN A 13 2.23 -7.56 14.61
C GLN A 13 2.63 -6.30 15.37
N ASN A 14 3.53 -5.50 14.82
CA ASN A 14 3.95 -4.23 15.42
C ASN A 14 3.13 -3.04 14.94
N LEU A 15 2.15 -3.26 14.08
CA LEU A 15 1.26 -2.18 13.65
C LEU A 15 0.53 -1.60 14.87
N PRO A 16 0.41 -0.27 14.95
CA PRO A 16 -0.17 0.38 16.14
C PRO A 16 -1.66 0.14 16.34
N ASN A 17 -2.39 -0.16 15.27
CA ASN A 17 -3.83 -0.41 15.35
C ASN A 17 -4.12 -1.91 15.22
N SER A 18 -4.78 -2.50 16.21
CA SER A 18 -5.03 -3.95 16.24
C SER A 18 -5.90 -4.44 15.08
N LYS A 19 -6.85 -3.62 14.63
CA LYS A 19 -7.70 -3.98 13.49
C LYS A 19 -6.86 -4.10 12.22
N ASN A 20 -5.86 -3.25 12.08
CA ASN A 20 -4.96 -3.27 10.92
C ASN A 20 -4.08 -4.51 10.91
N ILE A 21 -3.71 -5.03 12.09
CA ILE A 21 -2.98 -6.30 12.18
C ILE A 21 -3.80 -7.43 11.54
N GLU A 22 -5.07 -7.51 11.89
CA GLU A 22 -5.99 -8.49 11.31
C GLU A 22 -6.11 -8.35 9.80
N ILE A 23 -6.33 -7.11 9.35
CA ILE A 23 -6.53 -6.83 7.93
C ILE A 23 -5.30 -7.23 7.12
N VAL A 24 -4.11 -6.89 7.60
CA VAL A 24 -2.86 -7.19 6.86
C VAL A 24 -2.59 -8.70 6.85
N ASN A 25 -2.89 -9.40 7.94
CA ASN A 25 -2.77 -10.86 7.95
C ASN A 25 -3.71 -11.50 6.92
N ASP A 26 -4.93 -10.99 6.80
CA ASP A 26 -5.88 -11.48 5.80
C ASP A 26 -5.40 -11.19 4.37
N PHE A 27 -4.80 -10.04 4.17
CA PHE A 27 -4.22 -9.67 2.87
C PHE A 27 -3.08 -10.61 2.49
N LEU A 28 -2.23 -10.95 3.46
CA LEU A 28 -1.15 -11.90 3.25
C LEU A 28 -1.70 -13.27 2.81
N GLU A 29 -2.72 -13.75 3.50
CA GLU A 29 -3.35 -15.02 3.14
C GLU A 29 -3.95 -14.99 1.74
N TYR A 30 -4.57 -13.87 1.37
CA TYR A 30 -5.10 -13.68 0.03
C TYR A 30 -3.99 -13.80 -1.03
N MET A 31 -2.86 -13.14 -0.81
CA MET A 31 -1.74 -13.19 -1.74
C MET A 31 -1.16 -14.59 -1.87
N ARG A 32 -1.06 -15.31 -0.76
CA ARG A 32 -0.60 -16.70 -0.75
C ARG A 32 -1.55 -17.60 -1.52
N SER A 33 -2.85 -17.42 -1.35
CA SER A 33 -3.87 -18.21 -2.04
C SER A 33 -3.86 -17.99 -3.54
N ASN A 34 -3.43 -16.82 -3.99
CA ASN A 34 -3.37 -16.48 -5.41
C ASN A 34 -2.01 -16.76 -6.05
N SER A 35 -1.17 -17.51 -5.35
CA SER A 35 0.16 -17.91 -5.87
C SER A 35 1.05 -16.74 -6.26
N SER A 36 0.90 -15.60 -5.57
CA SER A 36 1.79 -14.45 -5.77
C SER A 36 3.22 -14.83 -5.42
N SER A 37 4.20 -14.30 -6.17
CA SER A 37 5.60 -14.52 -5.84
C SER A 37 5.95 -13.88 -4.50
N GLU A 38 6.98 -14.41 -3.83
CA GLU A 38 7.46 -13.84 -2.57
C GLU A 38 7.87 -12.38 -2.73
N HIS A 39 8.50 -12.05 -3.85
CA HIS A 39 8.91 -10.68 -4.16
C HIS A 39 7.69 -9.75 -4.22
N HIS A 40 6.64 -10.17 -4.91
CA HIS A 40 5.40 -9.41 -5.03
C HIS A 40 4.70 -9.24 -3.68
N GLN A 41 4.60 -10.33 -2.91
CA GLN A 41 4.04 -10.29 -1.57
C GLN A 41 4.80 -9.32 -0.68
N ASN A 42 6.12 -9.39 -0.72
CA ASN A 42 6.98 -8.54 0.09
C ASN A 42 6.80 -7.06 -0.24
N ASN A 43 6.78 -6.72 -1.52
CA ASN A 43 6.62 -5.34 -1.95
C ASN A 43 5.26 -4.77 -1.54
N ASN A 44 4.21 -5.55 -1.67
CA ASN A 44 2.87 -5.12 -1.26
C ASN A 44 2.78 -4.93 0.25
N LEU A 45 3.29 -5.89 1.03
CA LEU A 45 3.25 -5.81 2.48
C LEU A 45 4.04 -4.62 3.01
N LYS A 46 5.21 -4.35 2.45
CA LYS A 46 6.03 -3.21 2.88
C LYS A 46 5.25 -1.91 2.81
N VAL A 47 4.60 -1.66 1.69
CA VAL A 47 3.87 -0.41 1.50
C VAL A 47 2.68 -0.32 2.46
N VAL A 48 1.93 -1.41 2.60
CA VAL A 48 0.76 -1.44 3.48
C VAL A 48 1.16 -1.24 4.94
N ILE A 49 2.25 -1.86 5.37
CA ILE A 49 2.76 -1.71 6.74
C ILE A 49 3.23 -0.28 6.98
N VAL A 50 3.97 0.32 6.06
CA VAL A 50 4.43 1.70 6.19
C VAL A 50 3.22 2.64 6.29
N PHE A 51 2.21 2.42 5.47
CA PHE A 51 0.99 3.21 5.53
C PHE A 51 0.25 3.01 6.84
N GLY A 52 0.14 1.78 7.33
CA GLY A 52 -0.49 1.47 8.60
C GLY A 52 0.20 2.16 9.78
N ASN A 53 1.53 2.24 9.75
CA ASN A 53 2.28 2.99 10.76
C ASN A 53 2.04 4.50 10.65
N PHE A 54 1.91 5.00 9.43
CA PHE A 54 1.66 6.42 9.18
C PHE A 54 0.31 6.88 9.75
N ILE A 55 -0.75 6.10 9.52
CA ILE A 55 -2.08 6.47 9.99
C ILE A 55 -2.26 6.26 11.50
N GLY A 56 -1.42 5.43 12.11
CA GLY A 56 -1.30 5.33 13.55
C GLY A 56 -2.36 4.50 14.24
N LYS A 57 -2.35 4.62 15.57
CA LYS A 57 -3.17 3.80 16.47
C LYS A 57 -4.66 4.08 16.35
N ASN A 58 -5.03 5.33 16.09
CA ASN A 58 -6.42 5.76 16.15
C ASN A 58 -7.21 5.56 14.85
N TYR A 59 -6.55 5.08 13.80
CA TYR A 59 -7.19 4.89 12.50
C TYR A 59 -6.96 3.48 11.98
N SER A 60 -8.06 2.84 11.56
CA SER A 60 -7.94 1.62 10.79
C SER A 60 -7.86 1.99 9.29
N PHE A 61 -7.44 1.02 8.47
CA PHE A 61 -7.45 1.22 7.01
C PHE A 61 -8.86 1.57 6.51
N LEU A 62 -9.91 1.12 7.21
CA LEU A 62 -11.29 1.37 6.83
C LEU A 62 -11.74 2.80 7.13
N ASP A 63 -10.99 3.53 7.97
CA ASP A 63 -11.27 4.95 8.25
C ASP A 63 -10.73 5.88 7.17
N ILE A 64 -9.93 5.35 6.26
CA ILE A 64 -9.38 6.11 5.14
C ILE A 64 -10.39 6.07 4.01
N THR A 65 -10.99 7.23 3.72
CA THR A 65 -12.09 7.34 2.74
C THR A 65 -11.92 8.49 1.76
N LYS A 66 -10.88 9.31 1.92
CA LYS A 66 -10.69 10.51 1.10
C LYS A 66 -9.33 10.52 0.44
N LYS A 67 -9.29 11.05 -0.78
CA LYS A 67 -8.04 11.20 -1.55
C LYS A 67 -6.97 11.96 -0.78
N GLU A 68 -7.37 12.98 -0.03
CA GLU A 68 -6.42 13.80 0.74
C GLU A 68 -5.65 12.98 1.76
N GLN A 69 -6.27 11.97 2.34
CA GLN A 69 -5.61 11.10 3.32
C GLN A 69 -4.53 10.26 2.66
N ILE A 70 -4.79 9.76 1.45
CA ILE A 70 -3.80 9.02 0.67
C ILE A 70 -2.69 9.95 0.20
N LEU A 71 -3.05 11.13 -0.33
CA LEU A 71 -2.07 12.10 -0.82
C LEU A 71 -1.14 12.57 0.29
N LYS A 72 -1.66 12.80 1.49
CA LYS A 72 -0.84 13.20 2.64
C LYS A 72 0.26 12.18 2.90
N PHE A 73 -0.06 10.91 2.81
CA PHE A 73 0.93 9.84 2.96
C PHE A 73 1.92 9.83 1.80
N LEU A 74 1.42 9.81 0.57
CA LEU A 74 2.28 9.74 -0.61
C LEU A 74 3.24 10.93 -0.68
N ASN A 75 2.77 12.11 -0.28
CA ASN A 75 3.58 13.31 -0.34
C ASN A 75 4.76 13.29 0.66
N THR A 76 4.75 12.36 1.63
CA THR A 76 5.93 12.16 2.48
C THR A 76 7.12 11.62 1.70
N LYS A 77 6.90 11.12 0.49
CA LYS A 77 7.95 10.56 -0.37
C LYS A 77 8.63 11.62 -1.24
N ILE A 78 8.05 12.81 -1.31
CA ILE A 78 8.61 13.90 -2.09
C ILE A 78 9.91 14.39 -1.44
N LYS A 79 10.95 14.54 -2.25
CA LYS A 79 12.25 15.02 -1.79
C LYS A 79 12.64 16.27 -2.56
N SER A 80 13.41 17.14 -1.91
CA SER A 80 13.90 18.35 -2.54
C SER A 80 14.90 18.03 -3.65
N TYR A 81 15.06 18.95 -4.58
CA TYR A 81 16.03 18.82 -5.68
C TYR A 81 17.45 18.61 -5.15
N ASP A 82 17.81 19.25 -4.04
CA ASP A 82 19.15 19.13 -3.46
C ASP A 82 19.45 17.70 -2.97
N ILE A 83 18.43 17.01 -2.45
CA ILE A 83 18.58 15.66 -1.92
C ILE A 83 18.42 14.63 -3.03
N ASP A 84 17.53 14.90 -3.98
CA ASP A 84 17.15 13.94 -5.03
C ASP A 84 17.00 14.68 -6.37
N PRO A 85 18.14 15.11 -6.98
CA PRO A 85 18.08 15.87 -8.22
C PRO A 85 17.50 15.09 -9.40
N ASP A 86 17.58 13.76 -9.37
CA ASP A 86 17.04 12.92 -10.43
C ASP A 86 15.57 12.61 -10.25
N LYS A 87 14.95 13.15 -9.22
CA LYS A 87 13.52 12.96 -8.91
C LYS A 87 13.13 11.49 -8.83
N ARG A 88 13.96 10.66 -8.22
CA ARG A 88 13.68 9.23 -8.03
C ARG A 88 12.48 9.00 -7.13
N TRP A 89 12.13 9.98 -6.28
CA TRP A 89 10.96 9.91 -5.44
C TRP A 89 9.67 9.73 -6.24
N ILE A 90 9.64 10.15 -7.50
CA ILE A 90 8.46 10.00 -8.35
C ILE A 90 8.13 8.52 -8.55
N THR A 91 9.14 7.71 -8.84
CA THR A 91 8.95 6.26 -8.98
C THR A 91 8.45 5.65 -7.67
N THR A 92 9.02 6.05 -6.54
CA THR A 92 8.59 5.57 -5.23
C THR A 92 7.15 5.97 -4.95
N TRP A 93 6.79 7.23 -5.20
CA TRP A 93 5.45 7.76 -5.03
C TRP A 93 4.42 6.96 -5.83
N ASN A 94 4.73 6.74 -7.11
CA ASN A 94 3.85 5.98 -8.01
C ASN A 94 3.73 4.51 -7.62
N ASN A 95 4.83 3.91 -7.19
CA ASN A 95 4.83 2.52 -6.75
C ASN A 95 3.97 2.36 -5.48
N TYR A 96 4.09 3.27 -4.54
CA TYR A 96 3.28 3.24 -3.32
C TYR A 96 1.80 3.39 -3.64
N LEU A 97 1.44 4.31 -4.54
CA LEU A 97 0.05 4.48 -4.97
C LEU A 97 -0.48 3.18 -5.59
N ASN A 98 0.30 2.56 -6.47
CA ASN A 98 -0.11 1.32 -7.13
C ASN A 98 -0.37 0.20 -6.12
N ARG A 99 0.51 0.07 -5.12
CA ARG A 99 0.34 -0.96 -4.08
C ARG A 99 -0.87 -0.68 -3.19
N LEU A 100 -1.13 0.57 -2.87
CA LEU A 100 -2.31 0.94 -2.10
C LEU A 100 -3.60 0.70 -2.87
N ARG A 101 -3.61 0.96 -4.18
CA ARG A 101 -4.76 0.64 -5.03
C ARG A 101 -5.08 -0.85 -4.98
N LEU A 102 -4.06 -1.68 -5.12
CA LEU A 102 -4.21 -3.13 -5.10
C LEU A 102 -4.75 -3.57 -3.74
N PHE A 103 -4.20 -3.05 -2.66
CA PHE A 103 -4.63 -3.38 -1.30
C PHE A 103 -6.08 -2.99 -1.06
N TYR A 104 -6.46 -1.75 -1.39
CA TYR A 104 -7.82 -1.26 -1.14
C TYR A 104 -8.85 -1.91 -2.06
N ARG A 105 -8.46 -2.25 -3.28
CA ARG A 105 -9.32 -3.00 -4.17
C ARG A 105 -9.66 -4.36 -3.56
N TRP A 106 -8.66 -5.04 -3.01
CA TRP A 106 -8.88 -6.28 -2.29
C TRP A 106 -9.74 -6.05 -1.04
N LEU A 107 -9.40 -5.06 -0.23
CA LEU A 107 -10.05 -4.84 1.06
C LEU A 107 -11.56 -4.64 0.92
N TYR A 108 -12.00 -3.91 -0.10
CA TYR A 108 -13.40 -3.58 -0.28
C TYR A 108 -14.17 -4.57 -1.14
N ASN A 109 -13.53 -5.58 -1.71
CA ASN A 109 -14.21 -6.50 -2.62
C ASN A 109 -14.11 -7.98 -2.23
N HIS A 110 -13.10 -8.37 -1.47
CA HIS A 110 -12.83 -9.80 -1.23
C HIS A 110 -13.94 -10.54 -0.47
N ASN A 111 -14.75 -9.82 0.30
CA ASN A 111 -15.87 -10.42 1.02
C ASN A 111 -17.17 -10.44 0.20
N ASN A 112 -17.14 -9.88 -0.99
CA ASN A 112 -18.30 -9.85 -1.85
C ASN A 112 -18.30 -11.05 -2.78
N ASP A 113 -19.47 -11.54 -3.11
CA ASP A 113 -19.62 -12.68 -4.03
C ASP A 113 -19.57 -12.19 -5.47
N ILE A 114 -18.44 -11.58 -5.83
CA ILE A 114 -18.20 -10.96 -7.14
C ILE A 114 -16.90 -11.52 -7.69
N ASP A 115 -16.87 -11.86 -8.97
CA ASP A 115 -15.65 -12.30 -9.64
C ASP A 115 -14.56 -11.24 -9.56
N HIS A 116 -13.31 -11.67 -9.39
CA HIS A 116 -12.17 -10.79 -9.25
C HIS A 116 -12.09 -9.73 -10.36
N GLU A 117 -12.41 -10.10 -11.59
CA GLU A 117 -12.36 -9.19 -12.74
C GLU A 117 -13.38 -8.06 -12.63
N ASN A 118 -14.41 -8.23 -11.81
CA ASN A 118 -15.46 -7.24 -11.59
C ASN A 118 -15.27 -6.42 -10.33
N TRP A 119 -14.16 -6.62 -9.62
CA TRP A 119 -13.84 -5.84 -8.44
C TRP A 119 -13.66 -4.37 -8.82
N GLN A 120 -14.25 -3.50 -8.00
CA GLN A 120 -14.17 -2.05 -8.20
C GLN A 120 -13.08 -1.44 -7.34
N THR A 121 -12.26 -0.59 -7.93
CA THR A 121 -11.26 0.17 -7.17
C THR A 121 -11.96 1.33 -6.45
N PRO A 122 -11.76 1.47 -5.13
CA PRO A 122 -12.35 2.61 -4.41
C PRO A 122 -11.91 3.95 -4.99
N GLU A 123 -12.83 4.90 -5.01
CA GLU A 123 -12.61 6.21 -5.63
C GLU A 123 -11.45 6.98 -5.00
N PHE A 124 -11.27 6.86 -3.69
CA PHE A 124 -10.25 7.63 -2.97
C PHE A 124 -8.81 7.22 -3.30
N VAL A 125 -8.60 6.07 -3.96
CA VAL A 125 -7.27 5.69 -4.45
C VAL A 125 -7.14 5.86 -5.97
N LYS A 126 -8.15 6.39 -6.63
CA LYS A 126 -8.08 6.72 -8.06
C LYS A 126 -7.41 8.08 -8.22
N ILE A 127 -6.11 8.09 -8.03
CA ILE A 127 -5.26 9.28 -8.07
C ILE A 127 -4.35 9.12 -9.28
N ASN A 128 -4.06 10.22 -9.97
CA ASN A 128 -3.16 10.19 -11.13
C ASN A 128 -1.72 9.97 -10.68
N TYR A 129 -0.99 9.15 -11.42
CA TYR A 129 0.43 8.98 -11.19
C TYR A 129 1.17 10.29 -11.46
N LYS A 130 2.27 10.49 -10.74
CA LYS A 130 3.21 11.58 -11.04
C LYS A 130 3.94 11.23 -12.33
N LYS A 131 4.18 12.25 -13.15
CA LYS A 131 4.90 12.07 -14.41
C LYS A 131 6.38 12.32 -14.19
N SER A 132 7.21 11.37 -14.61
CA SER A 132 8.65 11.52 -14.54
C SER A 132 9.18 11.91 -15.91
N TYR A 133 9.09 13.18 -16.23
CA TYR A 133 9.61 13.66 -17.50
C TYR A 133 11.10 13.84 -17.43
N MET A 134 11.73 13.39 -18.48
CA MET A 134 13.10 13.77 -18.79
C MET A 134 12.99 14.86 -19.86
N ILE A 135 13.21 16.07 -19.46
CA ILE A 135 13.14 17.20 -20.38
C ILE A 135 14.55 17.61 -20.75
#